data_22250b0a72fb99a9820cf5a856cce7e7
#
_entry.id   22250b0a72fb99a9820cf5a856cce7e7
#
_cell.length_a   1.000
_cell.length_b   1.000
_cell.length_c   1.000
_cell.angle_alpha   90.00
_cell.angle_beta   90.00
_cell.angle_gamma   90.00
#
_symmetry.space_group_name_H-M   'P 1'
#
loop_
_entity.id
_entity.type
_entity.pdbx_description
1 polymer ?
#
loop_
_entity_poly.entity_id
_entity_poly.type
_entity_poly.pdbx_seq_one_letter_code
_entity_poly.pdbx_strand_id
1 'polypeptide(L)'
;VAALGLVHVPEGRRIFPRLTVEENLEIGAYLENDRKVIQERKEQVYQLFPRLYERRQQKGGTLSGGEQQMLAIGRALMQNPRILLMDEPSMGLAPVLVDFIFEIVQKLNQEGRTILLVEQNARLALQVAHRGYVLATGEIILYGPARELAENPEVQKAYLGEG
;
A
#
# COMPACT_ATOMS: atom_id res chain seq x y z
N VAL A 1 10.70 14.13 -6.13
CA VAL A 1 9.40 13.68 -5.62
C VAL A 1 9.59 12.98 -4.28
N ALA A 2 10.41 11.92 -4.19
CA ALA A 2 10.63 11.18 -2.92
C ALA A 2 11.17 12.06 -1.79
N ALA A 3 12.13 12.97 -2.09
CA ALA A 3 12.67 13.93 -1.11
C ALA A 3 11.61 14.90 -0.53
N LEU A 4 10.45 15.04 -1.19
CA LEU A 4 9.32 15.81 -0.70
C LEU A 4 8.38 14.99 0.19
N GLY A 5 8.71 13.72 0.43
CA GLY A 5 7.89 12.80 1.23
C GLY A 5 6.72 12.17 0.47
N LEU A 6 6.73 12.21 -0.86
CA LEU A 6 5.76 11.54 -1.73
C LEU A 6 6.37 10.25 -2.27
N VAL A 7 5.83 9.11 -1.89
CA VAL A 7 6.34 7.79 -2.27
C VAL A 7 5.24 6.95 -2.92
N HIS A 8 5.62 6.20 -3.94
CA HIS A 8 4.71 5.39 -4.74
C HIS A 8 4.98 3.89 -4.54
N VAL A 9 3.94 3.13 -4.26
CA VAL A 9 3.89 1.67 -4.34
C VAL A 9 3.16 1.33 -5.64
N PRO A 10 3.88 1.02 -6.73
CA PRO A 10 3.27 0.78 -8.03
C PRO A 10 2.56 -0.58 -8.09
N GLU A 11 1.65 -0.70 -9.03
CA GLU A 11 1.09 -1.98 -9.43
C GLU A 11 2.19 -3.00 -9.79
N GLY A 12 1.94 -4.29 -9.51
CA GLY A 12 2.86 -5.37 -9.84
C GLY A 12 4.06 -5.48 -8.90
N ARG A 13 3.97 -4.88 -7.70
CA ARG A 13 4.93 -5.03 -6.58
C ARG A 13 6.31 -4.43 -6.82
N ARG A 14 6.90 -4.60 -8.01
CA ARG A 14 8.18 -4.00 -8.44
C ARG A 14 9.32 -4.13 -7.41
N ILE A 15 9.44 -5.29 -6.78
CA ILE A 15 10.55 -5.63 -5.89
C ILE A 15 11.81 -5.99 -6.67
N PHE A 16 12.97 -6.05 -6.00
CA PHE A 16 14.22 -6.57 -6.55
C PHE A 16 14.33 -8.06 -6.26
N PRO A 17 14.04 -8.96 -7.24
CA PRO A 17 13.86 -10.39 -6.98
C PRO A 17 15.15 -11.10 -6.60
N ARG A 18 16.32 -10.56 -7.01
CA ARG A 18 17.63 -11.16 -6.72
C ARG A 18 18.22 -10.71 -5.38
N LEU A 19 17.68 -9.66 -4.78
CA LEU A 19 18.08 -9.16 -3.48
C LEU A 19 17.25 -9.83 -2.37
N THR A 20 17.83 -9.90 -1.17
CA THR A 20 17.11 -10.36 0.00
C THR A 20 15.99 -9.40 0.39
N VAL A 21 15.09 -9.82 1.28
CA VAL A 21 14.08 -8.94 1.89
C VAL A 21 14.77 -7.73 2.54
N GLU A 22 15.79 -7.98 3.36
CA GLU A 22 16.54 -6.94 4.07
C GLU A 22 17.18 -5.93 3.12
N GLU A 23 17.86 -6.40 2.07
CA GLU A 23 18.47 -5.56 1.04
C GLU A 23 17.43 -4.74 0.27
N ASN A 24 16.25 -5.32 -0.04
CA ASN A 24 15.14 -4.58 -0.64
C ASN A 24 14.67 -3.42 0.24
N LEU A 25 14.56 -3.64 1.55
CA LEU A 25 14.18 -2.59 2.49
C LEU A 25 15.26 -1.49 2.56
N GLU A 26 16.52 -1.86 2.66
CA GLU A 26 17.63 -0.90 2.75
C GLU A 26 17.73 0.00 1.52
N ILE A 27 17.49 -0.53 0.32
CA ILE A 27 17.41 0.29 -0.90
C ILE A 27 16.27 1.32 -0.79
N GLY A 28 15.16 0.98 -0.13
CA GLY A 28 14.07 1.93 0.12
C GLY A 28 14.54 3.19 0.87
N ALA A 29 15.52 3.07 1.72
CA ALA A 29 16.06 4.18 2.52
C ALA A 29 17.19 4.98 1.81
N TYR A 30 17.29 4.94 0.48
CA TYR A 30 18.42 5.50 -0.29
C TYR A 30 18.67 7.02 -0.09
N LEU A 31 17.70 7.75 0.44
CA LEU A 31 17.85 9.18 0.78
C LEU A 31 18.34 9.41 2.22
N GLU A 32 18.41 8.36 3.03
CA GLU A 32 18.84 8.44 4.42
C GLU A 32 20.29 7.98 4.55
N ASN A 33 21.10 8.73 5.28
CA ASN A 33 22.50 8.41 5.50
C ASN A 33 22.80 7.92 6.92
N ASP A 34 21.90 8.18 7.86
CA ASP A 34 22.05 7.74 9.24
C ASP A 34 21.63 6.27 9.38
N ARG A 35 22.62 5.41 9.63
CA ARG A 35 22.42 3.97 9.80
C ARG A 35 21.48 3.63 10.97
N LYS A 36 21.47 4.45 12.03
CA LYS A 36 20.59 4.25 13.16
C LYS A 36 19.12 4.47 12.74
N VAL A 37 18.86 5.55 12.01
CA VAL A 37 17.53 5.86 11.47
C VAL A 37 17.07 4.77 10.50
N ILE A 38 17.95 4.28 9.62
CA ILE A 38 17.64 3.17 8.71
C ILE A 38 17.25 1.92 9.51
N GLN A 39 18.01 1.58 10.56
CA GLN A 39 17.71 0.42 11.39
C GLN A 39 16.37 0.57 12.13
N GLU A 40 16.09 1.73 12.71
CA GLU A 40 14.82 2.03 13.37
C GLU A 40 13.62 1.88 12.42
N ARG A 41 13.74 2.42 11.19
CA ARG A 41 12.69 2.26 10.16
C ARG A 41 12.51 0.81 9.75
N LYS A 42 13.58 0.06 9.60
CA LYS A 42 13.55 -1.37 9.29
C LYS A 42 12.84 -2.17 10.38
N GLU A 43 13.10 -1.88 11.64
CA GLU A 43 12.40 -2.49 12.76
C GLU A 43 10.91 -2.17 12.78
N GLN A 44 10.52 -0.93 12.49
CA GLN A 44 9.10 -0.55 12.33
C GLN A 44 8.42 -1.34 11.21
N VAL A 45 9.09 -1.52 10.07
CA VAL A 45 8.56 -2.34 8.97
C VAL A 45 8.40 -3.81 9.40
N TYR A 46 9.35 -4.36 10.13
CA TYR A 46 9.26 -5.73 10.64
C TYR A 46 8.18 -5.91 11.71
N GLN A 47 7.91 -4.88 12.53
CA GLN A 47 6.78 -4.90 13.46
C GLN A 47 5.44 -4.88 12.72
N LEU A 48 5.35 -4.14 11.61
CA LEU A 48 4.18 -4.08 10.75
C LEU A 48 3.97 -5.39 9.97
N PHE A 49 5.06 -5.98 9.50
CA PHE A 49 5.11 -7.19 8.69
C PHE A 49 6.05 -8.24 9.28
N PRO A 50 5.65 -8.96 10.34
CA PRO A 50 6.52 -9.95 11.00
C PRO A 50 7.04 -11.04 10.05
N ARG A 51 6.26 -11.41 9.03
CA ARG A 51 6.69 -12.38 8.00
C ARG A 51 7.92 -11.92 7.23
N LEU A 52 8.10 -10.62 7.03
CA LEU A 52 9.31 -10.09 6.38
C LEU A 52 10.55 -10.29 7.26
N TYR A 53 10.41 -10.16 8.58
CA TYR A 53 11.51 -10.45 9.50
C TYR A 53 11.91 -11.92 9.48
N GLU A 54 10.93 -12.83 9.55
CA GLU A 54 11.17 -14.27 9.47
C GLU A 54 11.94 -14.67 8.19
N ARG A 55 11.71 -13.94 7.10
CA ARG A 55 12.27 -14.19 5.77
C ARG A 55 13.32 -13.18 5.34
N ARG A 56 13.89 -12.42 6.26
CA ARG A 56 14.77 -11.28 5.96
C ARG A 56 15.98 -11.62 5.10
N GLN A 57 16.48 -12.84 5.18
CA GLN A 57 17.61 -13.34 4.38
C GLN A 57 17.17 -14.06 3.09
N GLN A 58 15.87 -14.23 2.88
CA GLN A 58 15.33 -14.87 1.68
C GLN A 58 15.30 -13.88 0.52
N LYS A 59 15.58 -14.37 -0.70
CA LYS A 59 15.49 -13.53 -1.91
C LYS A 59 14.05 -13.16 -2.21
N GLY A 60 13.81 -11.88 -2.54
CA GLY A 60 12.48 -11.34 -2.79
C GLY A 60 11.69 -12.10 -3.86
N GLY A 61 12.36 -12.58 -4.91
CA GLY A 61 11.72 -13.34 -5.98
C GLY A 61 11.17 -14.72 -5.57
N THR A 62 11.57 -15.24 -4.41
CA THR A 62 11.11 -16.54 -3.88
C THR A 62 9.98 -16.42 -2.86
N LEU A 63 9.55 -15.19 -2.54
CA LEU A 63 8.43 -14.91 -1.67
C LEU A 63 7.09 -15.20 -2.35
N SER A 64 6.06 -15.49 -1.55
CA SER A 64 4.68 -15.53 -2.04
C SER A 64 4.24 -14.15 -2.54
N GLY A 65 3.19 -14.10 -3.34
CA GLY A 65 2.65 -12.83 -3.86
C GLY A 65 2.28 -11.83 -2.77
N GLY A 66 1.69 -12.30 -1.66
CA GLY A 66 1.37 -11.46 -0.51
C GLY A 66 2.60 -10.93 0.22
N GLU A 67 3.61 -11.78 0.41
CA GLU A 67 4.88 -11.36 1.03
C GLU A 67 5.62 -10.35 0.14
N GLN A 68 5.57 -10.51 -1.18
CA GLN A 68 6.13 -9.52 -2.12
C GLN A 68 5.39 -8.19 -2.04
N GLN A 69 4.08 -8.19 -1.85
CA GLN A 69 3.29 -6.97 -1.64
C GLN A 69 3.65 -6.27 -0.33
N MET A 70 3.78 -7.04 0.76
CA MET A 70 4.27 -6.53 2.05
C MET A 70 5.66 -5.92 1.89
N LEU A 71 6.55 -6.57 1.13
CA LEU A 71 7.90 -6.07 0.87
C LEU A 71 7.88 -4.76 0.07
N ALA A 72 7.02 -4.64 -0.94
CA ALA A 72 6.87 -3.42 -1.73
C ALA A 72 6.40 -2.24 -0.87
N ILE A 73 5.40 -2.47 -0.01
CA ILE A 73 4.92 -1.47 0.94
C ILE A 73 6.01 -1.14 1.97
N GLY A 74 6.65 -2.15 2.56
CA GLY A 74 7.74 -1.97 3.52
C GLY A 74 8.89 -1.14 2.95
N ARG A 75 9.31 -1.41 1.73
CA ARG A 75 10.34 -0.62 1.03
C ARG A 75 9.93 0.84 0.86
N ALA A 76 8.67 1.12 0.54
CA ALA A 76 8.16 2.48 0.45
C ALA A 76 8.18 3.19 1.82
N LEU A 77 7.82 2.47 2.89
CA LEU A 77 7.84 3.00 4.25
C LEU A 77 9.25 3.35 4.76
N MET A 78 10.30 2.70 4.24
CA MET A 78 11.70 3.02 4.56
C MET A 78 12.06 4.47 4.22
N GLN A 79 11.34 5.12 3.31
CA GLN A 79 11.51 6.54 2.98
C GLN A 79 10.79 7.48 3.95
N ASN A 80 10.06 6.95 4.93
CA ASN A 80 9.23 7.71 5.86
C ASN A 80 8.29 8.70 5.14
N PRO A 81 7.38 8.20 4.26
CA PRO A 81 6.54 9.05 3.44
C PRO A 81 5.53 9.86 4.27
N ARG A 82 5.30 11.11 3.86
CA ARG A 82 4.16 11.92 4.31
C ARG A 82 2.91 11.58 3.49
N ILE A 83 3.10 11.30 2.21
CA ILE A 83 2.04 10.89 1.27
C ILE A 83 2.48 9.58 0.61
N LEU A 84 1.65 8.56 0.75
CA LEU A 84 1.86 7.24 0.15
C LEU A 84 0.83 7.02 -0.96
N LEU A 85 1.31 6.82 -2.18
CA LEU A 85 0.48 6.45 -3.33
C LEU A 85 0.51 4.94 -3.46
N MET A 86 -0.64 4.30 -3.43
CA MET A 86 -0.77 2.84 -3.57
C MET A 86 -1.65 2.52 -4.77
N ASP A 87 -1.07 1.83 -5.74
CA ASP A 87 -1.74 1.48 -6.98
C ASP A 87 -2.12 0.00 -6.98
N GLU A 88 -3.41 -0.27 -6.87
CA GLU A 88 -4.04 -1.60 -6.80
C GLU A 88 -3.33 -2.58 -5.85
N PRO A 89 -3.10 -2.20 -4.57
CA PRO A 89 -2.29 -3.01 -3.65
C PRO A 89 -2.91 -4.36 -3.31
N SER A 90 -4.21 -4.55 -3.53
CA SER A 90 -4.92 -5.81 -3.25
C SER A 90 -4.94 -6.77 -4.44
N MET A 91 -4.52 -6.34 -5.63
CA MET A 91 -4.67 -7.14 -6.85
C MET A 91 -3.90 -8.46 -6.82
N GLY A 92 -4.61 -9.55 -7.15
CA GLY A 92 -4.02 -10.90 -7.22
C GLY A 92 -3.62 -11.48 -5.87
N LEU A 93 -4.18 -10.97 -4.77
CA LEU A 93 -4.00 -11.52 -3.43
C LEU A 93 -5.18 -12.42 -3.01
N ALA A 94 -4.89 -13.37 -2.12
CA ALA A 94 -5.94 -14.14 -1.45
C ALA A 94 -6.78 -13.22 -0.52
N PRO A 95 -8.08 -13.50 -0.32
CA PRO A 95 -8.96 -12.63 0.46
C PRO A 95 -8.43 -12.22 1.82
N VAL A 96 -7.87 -13.15 2.58
CA VAL A 96 -7.30 -12.88 3.91
C VAL A 96 -6.13 -11.89 3.86
N LEU A 97 -5.37 -11.88 2.76
CA LEU A 97 -4.27 -10.93 2.57
C LEU A 97 -4.77 -9.57 2.09
N VAL A 98 -5.87 -9.56 1.34
CA VAL A 98 -6.55 -8.31 0.96
C VAL A 98 -7.00 -7.57 2.22
N ASP A 99 -7.73 -8.24 3.11
CA ASP A 99 -8.18 -7.67 4.38
C ASP A 99 -6.99 -7.12 5.19
N PHE A 100 -5.94 -7.91 5.31
CA PHE A 100 -4.72 -7.50 6.00
C PHE A 100 -4.09 -6.23 5.40
N ILE A 101 -3.99 -6.12 4.06
CA ILE A 101 -3.45 -4.91 3.41
C ILE A 101 -4.32 -3.68 3.71
N PHE A 102 -5.65 -3.82 3.72
CA PHE A 102 -6.53 -2.70 4.07
C PHE A 102 -6.44 -2.30 5.54
N GLU A 103 -6.24 -3.26 6.46
CA GLU A 103 -5.91 -2.97 7.87
C GLU A 103 -4.61 -2.15 7.99
N ILE A 104 -3.59 -2.51 7.21
CA ILE A 104 -2.32 -1.75 7.16
C ILE A 104 -2.55 -0.34 6.64
N VAL A 105 -3.35 -0.16 5.59
CA VAL A 105 -3.70 1.17 5.05
C VAL A 105 -4.34 2.04 6.14
N GLN A 106 -5.32 1.50 6.87
CA GLN A 106 -5.97 2.21 7.98
C GLN A 106 -4.97 2.58 9.08
N LYS A 107 -4.13 1.63 9.51
CA LYS A 107 -3.13 1.86 10.54
C LYS A 107 -2.15 2.96 10.14
N LEU A 108 -1.62 2.93 8.93
CA LEU A 108 -0.69 3.95 8.43
C LEU A 108 -1.34 5.33 8.38
N ASN A 109 -2.62 5.41 8.03
CA ASN A 109 -3.36 6.67 8.05
C ASN A 109 -3.59 7.18 9.48
N GLN A 110 -3.94 6.30 10.42
CA GLN A 110 -4.08 6.65 11.85
C GLN A 110 -2.77 7.17 12.46
N GLU A 111 -1.62 6.72 11.95
CA GLU A 111 -0.29 7.23 12.31
C GLU A 111 0.04 8.60 11.68
N GLY A 112 -0.91 9.21 10.94
CA GLY A 112 -0.78 10.56 10.37
C GLY A 112 -0.29 10.60 8.93
N ARG A 113 -0.18 9.47 8.23
CA ARG A 113 0.19 9.47 6.81
C ARG A 113 -1.03 9.72 5.94
N THR A 114 -0.87 10.57 4.93
CA THR A 114 -1.87 10.71 3.86
C THR A 114 -1.69 9.59 2.85
N ILE A 115 -2.78 8.92 2.50
CA ILE A 115 -2.75 7.82 1.53
C ILE A 115 -3.67 8.14 0.35
N LEU A 116 -3.13 8.07 -0.86
CA LEU A 116 -3.91 8.02 -2.08
C LEU A 116 -3.93 6.57 -2.56
N LEU A 117 -5.11 5.96 -2.49
CA LEU A 117 -5.34 4.57 -2.84
C LEU A 117 -6.09 4.48 -4.17
N VAL A 118 -5.51 3.81 -5.15
CA VAL A 118 -6.18 3.42 -6.39
C VAL A 118 -6.57 1.95 -6.27
N GLU A 119 -7.85 1.64 -6.40
CA GLU A 119 -8.38 0.28 -6.22
C GLU A 119 -9.56 0.00 -7.14
N GLN A 120 -9.62 -1.23 -7.66
CA GLN A 120 -10.79 -1.76 -8.33
C GLN A 120 -11.83 -2.30 -7.33
N ASN A 121 -11.38 -2.77 -6.17
CA ASN A 121 -12.25 -3.20 -5.09
C ASN A 121 -12.87 -1.99 -4.39
N ALA A 122 -13.85 -1.37 -5.07
CA ALA A 122 -14.50 -0.15 -4.61
C ALA A 122 -15.12 -0.29 -3.21
N ARG A 123 -15.67 -1.47 -2.89
CA ARG A 123 -16.29 -1.74 -1.59
C ARG A 123 -15.29 -1.56 -0.45
N LEU A 124 -14.15 -2.24 -0.53
CA LEU A 124 -13.11 -2.14 0.50
C LEU A 124 -12.46 -0.76 0.50
N ALA A 125 -12.20 -0.18 -0.67
CA ALA A 125 -11.64 1.16 -0.77
C ALA A 125 -12.52 2.21 -0.08
N LEU A 126 -13.83 2.19 -0.33
CA LEU A 126 -14.77 3.12 0.30
C LEU A 126 -14.95 2.89 1.81
N GLN A 127 -14.76 1.65 2.30
CA GLN A 127 -14.80 1.36 3.73
C GLN A 127 -13.65 1.99 4.51
N VAL A 128 -12.48 2.13 3.90
CA VAL A 128 -11.27 2.66 4.57
C VAL A 128 -11.02 4.13 4.25
N ALA A 129 -11.57 4.65 3.14
CA ALA A 129 -11.34 6.01 2.69
C ALA A 129 -12.22 7.03 3.42
N HIS A 130 -11.72 8.28 3.53
CA HIS A 130 -12.51 9.43 3.97
C HIS A 130 -13.23 10.09 2.79
N ARG A 131 -12.58 10.13 1.63
CA ARG A 131 -13.09 10.69 0.38
C ARG A 131 -12.78 9.73 -0.77
N GLY A 132 -13.64 9.76 -1.78
CA GLY A 132 -13.45 8.99 -3.00
C GLY A 132 -13.61 9.84 -4.25
N TYR A 133 -13.00 9.37 -5.32
CA TYR A 133 -13.14 9.86 -6.68
C TYR A 133 -13.41 8.67 -7.58
N VAL A 134 -14.52 8.70 -8.31
CA VAL A 134 -14.87 7.64 -9.26
C VAL A 134 -14.44 8.09 -10.64
N LEU A 135 -13.55 7.32 -11.26
CA LEU A 135 -13.05 7.59 -12.60
C LEU A 135 -13.68 6.62 -13.60
N ALA A 136 -14.10 7.16 -14.72
CA ALA A 136 -14.48 6.38 -15.89
C ALA A 136 -13.87 7.01 -17.14
N THR A 137 -13.22 6.18 -17.96
CA THR A 137 -12.61 6.59 -19.24
C THR A 137 -11.68 7.83 -19.13
N GLY A 138 -10.94 7.91 -17.98
CA GLY A 138 -10.00 9.01 -17.74
C GLY A 138 -10.62 10.30 -17.17
N GLU A 139 -11.92 10.31 -16.91
CA GLU A 139 -12.64 11.45 -16.34
C GLU A 139 -13.17 11.14 -14.93
N ILE A 140 -13.15 12.13 -14.05
CA ILE A 140 -13.80 12.03 -12.74
C ILE A 140 -15.30 12.27 -12.94
N ILE A 141 -16.09 11.22 -12.74
CA ILE A 141 -17.56 11.27 -12.90
C ILE A 141 -18.31 11.55 -11.59
N LEU A 142 -17.74 11.12 -10.45
CA LEU A 142 -18.28 11.36 -9.12
C LEU A 142 -17.13 11.59 -8.14
N TYR A 143 -17.36 12.39 -7.12
CA TYR A 143 -16.43 12.56 -5.99
C TYR A 143 -17.18 13.03 -4.74
N GLY A 144 -16.64 12.75 -3.58
CA GLY A 144 -17.22 13.20 -2.33
C GLY A 144 -16.77 12.38 -1.12
N PRO A 145 -17.44 12.54 0.03
CA PRO A 145 -17.24 11.68 1.19
C PRO A 145 -17.47 10.21 0.83
N ALA A 146 -16.59 9.33 1.28
CA ALA A 146 -16.63 7.91 0.92
C ALA A 146 -17.97 7.26 1.31
N ARG A 147 -18.55 7.66 2.45
CA ARG A 147 -19.85 7.16 2.90
C ARG A 147 -20.97 7.49 1.93
N GLU A 148 -21.01 8.71 1.41
CA GLU A 148 -22.02 9.13 0.43
C GLU A 148 -21.88 8.40 -0.89
N LEU A 149 -20.61 8.17 -1.34
CA LEU A 149 -20.34 7.38 -2.54
C LEU A 149 -20.78 5.92 -2.38
N ALA A 150 -20.57 5.32 -1.20
CA ALA A 150 -20.98 3.95 -0.92
C ALA A 150 -22.52 3.78 -0.94
N GLU A 151 -23.26 4.82 -0.62
CA GLU A 151 -24.74 4.84 -0.65
C GLU A 151 -25.31 5.28 -2.02
N ASN A 152 -24.46 5.74 -2.94
CA ASN A 152 -24.90 6.22 -4.25
C ASN A 152 -25.34 5.05 -5.15
N PRO A 153 -26.58 5.05 -5.70
CA PRO A 153 -27.11 3.95 -6.51
C PRO A 153 -26.29 3.65 -7.77
N GLU A 154 -25.69 4.66 -8.39
CA GLU A 154 -24.85 4.47 -9.58
C GLU A 154 -23.55 3.74 -9.23
N VAL A 155 -22.96 4.09 -8.09
CA VAL A 155 -21.75 3.42 -7.55
C VAL A 155 -22.08 1.98 -7.15
N GLN A 156 -23.19 1.77 -6.44
CA GLN A 156 -23.64 0.44 -6.04
C GLN A 156 -23.83 -0.47 -7.26
N LYS A 157 -24.56 0.00 -8.26
CA LYS A 157 -24.82 -0.76 -9.48
C LYS A 157 -23.57 -1.04 -10.31
N ALA A 158 -22.68 -0.05 -10.47
CA ALA A 158 -21.53 -0.16 -11.34
C ALA A 158 -20.33 -0.89 -10.70
N TYR A 159 -20.13 -0.76 -9.38
CA TYR A 159 -18.88 -1.15 -8.72
C TYR A 159 -19.07 -2.02 -7.47
N LEU A 160 -20.25 -2.09 -6.86
CA LEU A 160 -20.47 -2.84 -5.61
C LEU A 160 -21.25 -4.15 -5.81
N GLY A 161 -21.71 -4.42 -7.03
CA GLY A 161 -22.36 -5.69 -7.38
C GLY A 161 -23.75 -5.88 -6.79
N GLU A 162 -24.42 -4.82 -6.37
CA GLU A 162 -25.82 -4.85 -5.95
C GLU A 162 -26.72 -4.50 -7.15
N GLY A 163 -27.22 -5.55 -7.80
CA GLY A 163 -28.20 -5.48 -8.87
C GLY A 163 -29.17 -6.63 -8.77
#